data_8e4eb3c0e461c530fa4cbd06710502fd
#
_entry.id   8e4eb3c0e461c530fa4cbd06710502fd
#
_cell.length_a   1.000
_cell.length_b   1.000
_cell.length_c   1.000
_cell.angle_alpha   90.00
_cell.angle_beta   90.00
_cell.angle_gamma   90.00
#
_symmetry.space_group_name_H-M   'P 1'
#
loop_
_entity.id
_entity.type
_entity.pdbx_description
1 polymer ?
#
loop_
_entity_poly.entity_id
_entity_poly.type
_entity_poly.pdbx_seq_one_letter_code
_entity_poly.pdbx_strand_id
1 'polypeptide(L)'
;NRYIEIAEKISEALTFMRACGITPSNTLQLRETEFYTSHEGLLLNYEEALTRKDTITEEKGWFATSAHMLWIGDRTRDLDGAHVEYMKGIANPIGLKCGPSTDPSELLKLVETLNPTNSFGRLTLIARMGASQVREKLSPLVKAIKKSGLAVGWCCDPMHGNTIKASNGYKTRKVDDIMEEVKGFFEVHFDNSTIPGGVHFEMTGQNVTECVGGIYNVKEDNLSDRYHTHCDPRLNANQSLELAFLLAELLVNKRKSN
;
A
#
# COMPACT_ATOMS: atom_id res chain seq x y z
N ASN A 1 2.20 25.12 11.20
CA ASN A 1 3.57 25.66 10.99
C ASN A 1 4.55 24.60 10.48
N ARG A 2 4.47 23.33 10.96
CA ARG A 2 5.35 22.21 10.54
C ARG A 2 5.32 21.95 9.03
N TYR A 3 4.15 22.00 8.40
CA TYR A 3 4.02 21.79 6.96
C TYR A 3 4.58 22.94 6.12
N ILE A 4 4.51 24.15 6.63
CA ILE A 4 5.09 25.34 5.97
C ILE A 4 6.62 25.17 5.88
N GLU A 5 7.28 24.77 6.97
CA GLU A 5 8.72 24.56 7.01
C GLU A 5 9.20 23.51 5.99
N ILE A 6 8.43 22.40 5.85
CA ILE A 6 8.76 21.37 4.86
C ILE A 6 8.55 21.89 3.43
N ALA A 7 7.45 22.61 3.19
CA ALA A 7 7.17 23.20 1.88
C ALA A 7 8.25 24.23 1.48
N GLU A 8 8.73 25.03 2.42
CA GLU A 8 9.82 25.96 2.22
C GLU A 8 11.13 25.24 1.84
N LYS A 9 11.49 24.16 2.56
CA LYS A 9 12.69 23.34 2.23
C LYS A 9 12.59 22.70 0.85
N ILE A 10 11.40 22.23 0.45
CA ILE A 10 11.18 21.70 -0.90
C ILE A 10 11.35 22.81 -1.94
N SER A 11 10.81 24.00 -1.68
CA SER A 11 10.93 25.15 -2.58
C SER A 11 12.39 25.61 -2.74
N GLU A 12 13.15 25.65 -1.64
CA GLU A 12 14.60 25.92 -1.67
C GLU A 12 15.36 24.87 -2.51
N ALA A 13 15.09 23.58 -2.28
CA ALA A 13 15.72 22.51 -3.03
C ALA A 13 15.44 22.61 -4.53
N LEU A 14 14.19 22.85 -4.92
CA LEU A 14 13.80 23.05 -6.32
C LEU A 14 14.46 24.30 -6.94
N THR A 15 14.62 25.36 -6.15
CA THR A 15 15.30 26.58 -6.59
C THR A 15 16.78 26.33 -6.83
N PHE A 16 17.46 25.62 -5.90
CA PHE A 16 18.85 25.19 -6.07
C PHE A 16 19.03 24.29 -7.31
N MET A 17 18.14 23.30 -7.51
CA MET A 17 18.17 22.44 -8.69
C MET A 17 18.07 23.24 -10.00
N ARG A 18 17.17 24.24 -10.05
CA ARG A 18 17.06 25.15 -11.20
C ARG A 18 18.34 25.94 -11.44
N ALA A 19 18.99 26.44 -10.38
CA ALA A 19 20.26 27.13 -10.48
C ALA A 19 21.38 26.22 -11.03
N CYS A 20 21.33 24.92 -10.75
CA CYS A 20 22.20 23.91 -11.33
C CYS A 20 21.79 23.45 -12.75
N GLY A 21 20.79 24.07 -13.36
CA GLY A 21 20.29 23.70 -14.69
C GLY A 21 19.38 22.50 -14.72
N ILE A 22 18.97 21.96 -13.56
CA ILE A 22 18.02 20.85 -13.44
C ILE A 22 16.60 21.41 -13.37
N THR A 23 15.84 21.21 -14.43
CA THR A 23 14.50 21.79 -14.58
C THR A 23 13.49 20.72 -15.02
N PRO A 24 12.19 20.93 -14.84
CA PRO A 24 11.17 20.02 -15.37
C PRO A 24 11.25 19.81 -16.89
N SER A 25 11.84 20.74 -17.63
CA SER A 25 11.97 20.61 -19.09
C SER A 25 13.06 19.64 -19.54
N ASN A 26 14.10 19.42 -18.71
CA ASN A 26 15.23 18.55 -19.03
C ASN A 26 15.39 17.34 -18.08
N THR A 27 14.51 17.22 -17.08
CA THR A 27 14.57 16.15 -16.10
C THR A 27 13.18 15.56 -15.91
N LEU A 28 12.94 14.39 -16.52
CA LEU A 28 11.64 13.71 -16.54
C LEU A 28 11.08 13.52 -15.13
N GLN A 29 11.91 13.10 -14.18
CA GLN A 29 11.56 12.82 -12.79
C GLN A 29 10.97 14.02 -12.03
N LEU A 30 11.13 15.23 -12.53
CA LEU A 30 10.54 16.43 -11.94
C LEU A 30 9.14 16.78 -12.48
N ARG A 31 8.69 16.11 -13.54
CA ARG A 31 7.40 16.41 -14.19
C ARG A 31 6.52 15.20 -14.44
N GLU A 32 7.08 14.02 -14.48
CA GLU A 32 6.38 12.80 -14.84
C GLU A 32 6.45 11.79 -13.71
N THR A 33 5.32 11.18 -13.41
CA THR A 33 5.18 10.05 -12.49
C THR A 33 4.55 8.90 -13.26
N GLU A 34 5.13 7.73 -13.17
CA GLU A 34 4.55 6.52 -13.74
C GLU A 34 3.29 6.14 -12.97
N PHE A 35 2.23 5.84 -13.69
CA PHE A 35 0.96 5.38 -13.14
C PHE A 35 0.65 3.98 -13.64
N TYR A 36 0.32 3.10 -12.71
CA TYR A 36 -0.12 1.75 -12.98
C TYR A 36 -1.47 1.52 -12.31
N THR A 37 -2.34 0.73 -12.96
CA THR A 37 -3.63 0.33 -12.39
C THR A 37 -3.49 -0.96 -11.61
N SER A 38 -4.25 -1.08 -10.53
CA SER A 38 -4.33 -2.29 -9.73
C SER A 38 -5.69 -2.42 -9.06
N HIS A 39 -6.13 -3.63 -8.80
CA HIS A 39 -7.32 -3.93 -7.99
C HIS A 39 -7.24 -5.34 -7.37
N GLU A 40 -8.16 -5.64 -6.44
CA GLU A 40 -8.33 -6.98 -5.92
C GLU A 40 -8.90 -7.89 -7.00
N GLY A 41 -8.23 -9.00 -7.30
CA GLY A 41 -8.74 -10.04 -8.20
C GLY A 41 -9.82 -10.88 -7.53
N LEU A 42 -10.90 -10.25 -7.05
CA LEU A 42 -11.94 -10.88 -6.26
C LEU A 42 -12.90 -11.71 -7.11
N LEU A 43 -13.33 -11.18 -8.25
CA LEU A 43 -14.32 -11.79 -9.14
C LEU A 43 -13.62 -12.56 -10.27
N LEU A 44 -13.29 -13.81 -10.04
CA LEU A 44 -12.50 -14.62 -10.98
C LEU A 44 -13.12 -14.75 -12.37
N ASN A 45 -14.44 -14.81 -12.48
CA ASN A 45 -15.11 -14.81 -13.79
C ASN A 45 -14.85 -13.53 -14.61
N TYR A 46 -14.75 -12.39 -13.93
CA TYR A 46 -14.36 -11.12 -14.56
C TYR A 46 -12.91 -11.16 -15.01
N GLU A 47 -12.03 -11.60 -14.15
CA GLU A 47 -10.58 -11.68 -14.44
C GLU A 47 -10.28 -12.67 -15.56
N GLU A 48 -10.93 -13.85 -15.56
CA GLU A 48 -10.81 -14.86 -16.61
C GLU A 48 -11.24 -14.29 -17.97
N ALA A 49 -12.38 -13.59 -18.00
CA ALA A 49 -12.90 -12.99 -19.23
C ALA A 49 -11.93 -11.94 -19.84
N LEU A 50 -11.06 -11.33 -19.05
CA LEU A 50 -10.07 -10.35 -19.46
C LEU A 50 -8.64 -10.91 -19.53
N THR A 51 -8.44 -12.21 -19.27
CA THR A 51 -7.13 -12.85 -19.37
C THR A 51 -6.79 -13.18 -20.82
N ARG A 52 -5.61 -12.79 -21.26
CA ARG A 52 -5.12 -12.95 -22.63
C ARG A 52 -3.74 -13.58 -22.65
N LYS A 53 -3.51 -14.44 -23.63
CA LYS A 53 -2.17 -14.91 -23.94
C LYS A 53 -1.40 -13.80 -24.64
N ASP A 54 -0.15 -13.58 -24.22
CA ASP A 54 0.71 -12.63 -24.92
C ASP A 54 1.03 -13.14 -26.33
N THR A 55 0.76 -12.28 -27.32
CA THR A 55 1.07 -12.51 -28.74
C THR A 55 1.92 -11.39 -29.34
N ILE A 56 2.32 -10.41 -28.52
CA ILE A 56 2.98 -9.18 -28.96
C ILE A 56 4.45 -9.17 -28.56
N THR A 57 4.75 -9.61 -27.33
CA THR A 57 6.12 -9.65 -26.80
C THR A 57 6.71 -11.06 -26.90
N GLU A 58 8.00 -11.19 -26.65
CA GLU A 58 8.66 -12.50 -26.56
C GLU A 58 8.37 -13.22 -25.23
N GLU A 59 7.78 -12.54 -24.27
CA GLU A 59 7.37 -13.08 -22.97
C GLU A 59 6.14 -13.97 -23.14
N LYS A 60 6.35 -15.26 -23.27
CA LYS A 60 5.28 -16.25 -23.43
C LYS A 60 4.53 -16.43 -22.10
N GLY A 61 3.42 -15.72 -21.90
CA GLY A 61 2.63 -15.83 -20.67
C GLY A 61 1.16 -15.51 -20.88
N TRP A 62 0.35 -15.73 -19.85
CA TRP A 62 -1.02 -15.25 -19.75
C TRP A 62 -1.03 -14.00 -18.90
N PHE A 63 -1.73 -12.97 -19.33
CA PHE A 63 -1.84 -11.70 -18.64
C PHE A 63 -3.29 -11.38 -18.34
N ALA A 64 -3.59 -11.02 -17.10
CA ALA A 64 -4.82 -10.31 -16.77
C ALA A 64 -4.73 -8.90 -17.34
N THR A 65 -5.60 -8.57 -18.31
CA THR A 65 -5.60 -7.25 -18.94
C THR A 65 -6.55 -6.26 -18.26
N SER A 66 -7.13 -6.66 -17.14
CA SER A 66 -7.98 -5.82 -16.29
C SER A 66 -7.20 -4.72 -15.56
N ALA A 67 -5.93 -4.99 -15.22
CA ALA A 67 -5.01 -4.05 -14.59
C ALA A 67 -3.54 -4.48 -14.80
N HIS A 68 -2.59 -3.59 -14.48
CA HIS A 68 -1.16 -3.91 -14.49
C HIS A 68 -0.80 -4.89 -13.37
N MET A 69 -1.42 -4.76 -12.20
CA MET A 69 -1.20 -5.59 -11.02
C MET A 69 -2.55 -5.99 -10.40
N LEU A 70 -2.68 -7.24 -9.96
CA LEU A 70 -3.81 -7.71 -9.16
C LEU A 70 -3.32 -8.16 -7.79
N TRP A 71 -4.20 -8.08 -6.75
CA TRP A 71 -3.86 -8.67 -5.46
C TRP A 71 -4.91 -9.68 -4.99
N ILE A 72 -4.45 -10.62 -4.18
CA ILE A 72 -5.28 -11.59 -3.45
C ILE A 72 -5.68 -10.94 -2.12
N GLY A 73 -6.96 -10.94 -1.80
CA GLY A 73 -7.49 -10.48 -0.52
C GLY A 73 -7.09 -11.40 0.64
N ASP A 74 -7.13 -10.86 1.86
CA ASP A 74 -6.81 -11.62 3.08
C ASP A 74 -7.75 -12.83 3.32
N ARG A 75 -8.97 -12.75 2.82
CA ARG A 75 -10.00 -13.81 2.94
C ARG A 75 -9.97 -14.86 1.82
N THR A 76 -9.22 -14.60 0.75
CA THR A 76 -9.19 -15.45 -0.47
C THR A 76 -7.79 -16.01 -0.74
N ARG A 77 -6.89 -15.98 0.25
CA ARG A 77 -5.49 -16.40 0.14
C ARG A 77 -5.24 -17.87 0.54
N ASP A 78 -6.27 -18.69 0.59
CA ASP A 78 -6.11 -20.13 0.82
C ASP A 78 -5.17 -20.72 -0.23
N LEU A 79 -4.17 -21.50 0.22
CA LEU A 79 -3.12 -22.05 -0.65
C LEU A 79 -3.68 -22.92 -1.77
N ASP A 80 -4.74 -23.69 -1.47
CA ASP A 80 -5.42 -24.55 -2.43
C ASP A 80 -6.66 -23.85 -3.06
N GLY A 81 -6.82 -22.57 -2.81
CA GLY A 81 -7.96 -21.78 -3.27
C GLY A 81 -7.84 -21.31 -4.72
N ALA A 82 -9.00 -21.11 -5.35
CA ALA A 82 -9.10 -20.70 -6.76
C ALA A 82 -8.38 -19.37 -7.06
N HIS A 83 -8.34 -18.44 -6.11
CA HIS A 83 -7.66 -17.16 -6.28
C HIS A 83 -6.14 -17.33 -6.36
N VAL A 84 -5.56 -18.17 -5.52
CA VAL A 84 -4.12 -18.47 -5.55
C VAL A 84 -3.78 -19.20 -6.86
N GLU A 85 -4.59 -20.17 -7.27
CA GLU A 85 -4.38 -20.91 -8.53
C GLU A 85 -4.46 -19.98 -9.75
N TYR A 86 -5.45 -19.08 -9.80
CA TYR A 86 -5.54 -18.10 -10.87
C TYR A 86 -4.30 -17.18 -10.93
N MET A 87 -3.93 -16.59 -9.79
CA MET A 87 -2.80 -15.65 -9.71
C MET A 87 -1.46 -16.30 -10.02
N LYS A 88 -1.30 -17.58 -9.72
CA LYS A 88 -0.14 -18.38 -10.11
C LYS A 88 0.00 -18.48 -11.64
N GLY A 89 -1.14 -18.52 -12.35
CA GLY A 89 -1.20 -18.70 -13.79
C GLY A 89 -0.95 -17.44 -14.63
N ILE A 90 -1.07 -16.24 -14.08
CA ILE A 90 -0.83 -14.99 -14.79
C ILE A 90 0.60 -14.47 -14.60
N ALA A 91 1.12 -13.75 -15.60
CA ALA A 91 2.47 -13.19 -15.58
C ALA A 91 2.55 -11.77 -14.97
N ASN A 92 1.42 -11.12 -14.69
CA ASN A 92 1.39 -9.81 -14.04
C ASN A 92 2.13 -9.82 -12.70
N PRO A 93 2.68 -8.68 -12.25
CA PRO A 93 2.98 -8.48 -10.85
C PRO A 93 1.73 -8.72 -9.99
N ILE A 94 1.90 -9.35 -8.84
CA ILE A 94 0.78 -9.69 -7.93
C ILE A 94 1.01 -9.18 -6.52
N GLY A 95 -0.07 -8.90 -5.82
CA GLY A 95 -0.08 -8.58 -4.40
C GLY A 95 -0.74 -9.68 -3.58
N LEU A 96 -0.37 -9.79 -2.32
CA LEU A 96 -0.99 -10.68 -1.34
C LEU A 96 -1.25 -9.93 -0.03
N LYS A 97 -2.51 -9.82 0.36
CA LYS A 97 -2.88 -9.23 1.65
C LYS A 97 -2.50 -10.15 2.80
N CYS A 98 -1.86 -9.58 3.82
CA CYS A 98 -1.42 -10.26 5.02
C CYS A 98 -2.03 -9.58 6.24
N GLY A 99 -2.98 -10.23 6.90
CA GLY A 99 -3.62 -9.76 8.12
C GLY A 99 -2.98 -10.33 9.40
N PRO A 100 -3.49 -9.96 10.59
CA PRO A 100 -2.91 -10.36 11.87
C PRO A 100 -3.00 -11.88 12.16
N SER A 101 -3.83 -12.60 11.42
CA SER A 101 -3.95 -14.06 11.49
C SER A 101 -2.99 -14.84 10.58
N THR A 102 -2.16 -14.12 9.80
CA THR A 102 -1.23 -14.75 8.86
C THR A 102 -0.14 -15.52 9.63
N ASP A 103 -0.03 -16.82 9.36
CA ASP A 103 1.04 -17.65 9.90
C ASP A 103 2.31 -17.56 9.04
N PRO A 104 3.51 -17.41 9.63
CA PRO A 104 4.74 -17.30 8.88
C PRO A 104 5.04 -18.51 7.99
N SER A 105 4.71 -19.72 8.40
CA SER A 105 4.98 -20.94 7.62
C SER A 105 4.01 -21.07 6.42
N GLU A 106 2.76 -20.67 6.60
CA GLU A 106 1.77 -20.57 5.54
C GLU A 106 2.19 -19.50 4.52
N LEU A 107 2.64 -18.33 5.01
CA LEU A 107 3.11 -17.24 4.16
C LEU A 107 4.27 -17.67 3.27
N LEU A 108 5.25 -18.41 3.80
CA LEU A 108 6.38 -18.92 2.99
C LEU A 108 5.89 -19.80 1.85
N LYS A 109 4.97 -20.74 2.10
CA LYS A 109 4.37 -21.61 1.08
C LYS A 109 3.63 -20.80 0.00
N LEU A 110 2.86 -19.80 0.41
CA LEU A 110 2.16 -18.90 -0.53
C LEU A 110 3.15 -18.14 -1.42
N VAL A 111 4.24 -17.61 -0.84
CA VAL A 111 5.27 -16.90 -1.60
C VAL A 111 5.96 -17.83 -2.60
N GLU A 112 6.35 -19.03 -2.19
CA GLU A 112 6.95 -20.03 -3.08
C GLU A 112 5.99 -20.46 -4.21
N THR A 113 4.70 -20.60 -3.91
CA THR A 113 3.67 -20.94 -4.91
C THR A 113 3.44 -19.82 -5.92
N LEU A 114 3.38 -18.58 -5.46
CA LEU A 114 3.06 -17.40 -6.30
C LEU A 114 4.29 -16.83 -7.03
N ASN A 115 5.49 -17.12 -6.55
CA ASN A 115 6.77 -16.68 -7.14
C ASN A 115 7.79 -17.83 -7.17
N PRO A 116 7.51 -18.93 -7.89
CA PRO A 116 8.33 -20.14 -7.86
C PRO A 116 9.75 -19.94 -8.43
N THR A 117 9.93 -18.93 -9.27
CA THR A 117 11.25 -18.54 -9.82
C THR A 117 12.02 -17.57 -8.95
N ASN A 118 11.45 -17.16 -7.82
CA ASN A 118 11.99 -16.15 -6.92
C ASN A 118 12.40 -14.84 -7.64
N SER A 119 11.57 -14.41 -8.59
CA SER A 119 11.82 -13.23 -9.42
C SER A 119 11.54 -11.95 -8.67
N PHE A 120 12.45 -10.97 -8.76
CA PHE A 120 12.22 -9.63 -8.20
C PHE A 120 11.08 -8.92 -8.93
N GLY A 121 10.25 -8.18 -8.17
CA GLY A 121 9.12 -7.43 -8.71
C GLY A 121 7.85 -8.27 -8.94
N ARG A 122 7.92 -9.59 -8.83
CA ARG A 122 6.76 -10.48 -9.05
C ARG A 122 5.71 -10.37 -7.94
N LEU A 123 6.12 -10.37 -6.68
CA LEU A 123 5.21 -10.46 -5.53
C LEU A 123 5.42 -9.34 -4.53
N THR A 124 4.33 -8.68 -4.16
CA THR A 124 4.26 -7.68 -3.09
C THR A 124 3.36 -8.18 -1.96
N LEU A 125 3.90 -8.27 -0.76
CA LEU A 125 3.15 -8.56 0.46
C LEU A 125 2.57 -7.26 1.02
N ILE A 126 1.24 -7.22 1.18
CA ILE A 126 0.50 -6.02 1.60
C ILE A 126 0.01 -6.25 3.03
N ALA A 127 0.78 -5.74 4.00
CA ALA A 127 0.47 -5.87 5.42
C ALA A 127 -0.74 -4.99 5.80
N ARG A 128 -1.73 -5.59 6.51
CA ARG A 128 -2.93 -4.90 7.02
C ARG A 128 -3.25 -5.40 8.43
N MET A 129 -2.47 -4.96 9.40
CA MET A 129 -2.45 -5.54 10.75
C MET A 129 -3.39 -4.83 11.73
N GLY A 130 -3.66 -3.54 11.51
CA GLY A 130 -4.26 -2.63 12.48
C GLY A 130 -3.21 -2.01 13.40
N ALA A 131 -3.44 -0.77 13.82
CA ALA A 131 -2.49 0.04 14.59
C ALA A 131 -1.99 -0.65 15.87
N SER A 132 -2.89 -1.32 16.59
CA SER A 132 -2.54 -1.97 17.85
C SER A 132 -1.74 -3.26 17.71
N GLN A 133 -1.71 -3.89 16.53
CA GLN A 133 -1.13 -5.21 16.31
C GLN A 133 0.07 -5.21 15.35
N VAL A 134 0.30 -4.14 14.60
CA VAL A 134 1.29 -4.13 13.52
C VAL A 134 2.69 -4.55 13.98
N ARG A 135 3.17 -4.04 15.10
CA ARG A 135 4.52 -4.36 15.61
C ARG A 135 4.68 -5.82 15.99
N GLU A 136 3.67 -6.36 16.68
CA GLU A 136 3.68 -7.75 17.15
C GLU A 136 3.48 -8.74 15.98
N LYS A 137 2.50 -8.50 15.12
CA LYS A 137 2.09 -9.47 14.10
C LYS A 137 2.92 -9.41 12.82
N LEU A 138 3.45 -8.24 12.45
CA LEU A 138 4.25 -8.10 11.25
C LEU A 138 5.68 -8.62 11.43
N SER A 139 6.30 -8.40 12.60
CA SER A 139 7.71 -8.75 12.83
C SER A 139 8.04 -10.23 12.57
N PRO A 140 7.24 -11.22 12.98
CA PRO A 140 7.49 -12.62 12.64
C PRO A 140 7.47 -12.91 11.14
N LEU A 141 6.58 -12.28 10.38
CA LEU A 141 6.45 -12.44 8.94
C LEU A 141 7.68 -11.89 8.21
N VAL A 142 8.09 -10.67 8.56
CA VAL A 142 9.29 -10.02 8.01
C VAL A 142 10.53 -10.85 8.28
N LYS A 143 10.70 -11.38 9.49
CA LYS A 143 11.81 -12.26 9.89
C LYS A 143 11.82 -13.56 9.08
N ALA A 144 10.66 -14.19 8.92
CA ALA A 144 10.55 -15.44 8.17
C ALA A 144 10.95 -15.25 6.69
N ILE A 145 10.42 -14.23 6.03
CA ILE A 145 10.77 -13.87 4.65
C ILE A 145 12.26 -13.52 4.53
N LYS A 146 12.79 -12.68 5.42
CA LYS A 146 14.22 -12.34 5.40
C LYS A 146 15.11 -13.57 5.52
N LYS A 147 14.76 -14.49 6.43
CA LYS A 147 15.52 -15.73 6.66
C LYS A 147 15.46 -16.69 5.47
N SER A 148 14.34 -16.75 4.76
CA SER A 148 14.17 -17.63 3.60
C SER A 148 14.89 -17.17 2.34
N GLY A 149 15.24 -15.87 2.24
CA GLY A 149 15.83 -15.29 1.03
C GLY A 149 14.83 -15.12 -0.14
N LEU A 150 13.54 -15.23 0.13
CA LEU A 150 12.50 -15.06 -0.88
C LEU A 150 12.36 -13.59 -1.30
N ALA A 151 12.30 -13.37 -2.61
CA ALA A 151 12.18 -12.04 -3.21
C ALA A 151 10.74 -11.54 -3.16
N VAL A 152 10.48 -10.57 -2.28
CA VAL A 152 9.18 -9.90 -2.15
C VAL A 152 9.35 -8.40 -1.96
N GLY A 153 8.39 -7.63 -2.45
CA GLY A 153 8.16 -6.26 -2.01
C GLY A 153 7.27 -6.24 -0.77
N TRP A 154 7.37 -5.17 0.04
CA TRP A 154 6.48 -4.95 1.18
C TRP A 154 5.72 -3.64 1.04
N CYS A 155 4.42 -3.67 1.32
CA CYS A 155 3.54 -2.51 1.31
C CYS A 155 2.68 -2.51 2.58
N CYS A 156 2.40 -1.33 3.15
CA CYS A 156 1.48 -1.17 4.27
C CYS A 156 0.10 -0.76 3.76
N ASP A 157 -0.93 -1.50 4.15
CA ASP A 157 -2.33 -1.09 4.03
C ASP A 157 -2.87 -0.75 5.43
N PRO A 158 -2.79 0.49 5.88
CA PRO A 158 -3.24 0.89 7.20
C PRO A 158 -4.74 1.21 7.21
N MET A 159 -5.45 0.93 6.11
CA MET A 159 -6.87 1.27 5.97
C MET A 159 -7.75 0.13 6.48
N HIS A 160 -7.56 -1.09 5.93
CA HIS A 160 -8.48 -2.20 6.14
C HIS A 160 -8.38 -2.84 7.54
N GLY A 161 -7.23 -2.70 8.23
CA GLY A 161 -7.05 -3.15 9.62
C GLY A 161 -7.64 -2.19 10.67
N ASN A 162 -7.97 -0.95 10.29
CA ASN A 162 -8.42 0.12 11.18
C ASN A 162 -9.87 0.58 10.92
N THR A 163 -10.64 -0.18 10.15
CA THR A 163 -12.05 0.14 9.91
C THR A 163 -12.89 -0.20 11.13
N ILE A 164 -13.63 0.79 11.63
CA ILE A 164 -14.52 0.68 12.78
C ILE A 164 -15.94 1.13 12.40
N LYS A 165 -16.90 0.81 13.24
CA LYS A 165 -18.27 1.34 13.15
C LYS A 165 -18.46 2.42 14.20
N ALA A 166 -18.75 3.64 13.77
CA ALA A 166 -19.04 4.76 14.65
C ALA A 166 -20.38 4.58 15.39
N SER A 167 -20.59 5.35 16.45
CA SER A 167 -21.81 5.31 17.27
C SER A 167 -23.09 5.58 16.46
N ASN A 168 -22.99 6.40 15.42
CA ASN A 168 -24.08 6.73 14.49
C ASN A 168 -24.28 5.69 13.37
N GLY A 169 -23.54 4.57 13.39
CA GLY A 169 -23.67 3.46 12.46
C GLY A 169 -22.84 3.54 11.18
N TYR A 170 -22.19 4.64 10.88
CA TYR A 170 -21.30 4.76 9.74
C TYR A 170 -20.02 3.94 9.93
N LYS A 171 -19.52 3.34 8.85
CA LYS A 171 -18.12 2.87 8.83
C LYS A 171 -17.20 4.08 8.81
N THR A 172 -16.12 4.03 9.59
CA THR A 172 -15.11 5.09 9.59
C THR A 172 -13.75 4.53 9.94
N ARG A 173 -12.73 5.36 9.88
CA ARG A 173 -11.36 5.09 10.31
C ARG A 173 -10.84 6.30 11.07
N LYS A 174 -10.04 6.07 12.10
CA LYS A 174 -9.33 7.16 12.78
C LYS A 174 -8.03 7.45 12.05
N VAL A 175 -7.80 8.70 11.67
CA VAL A 175 -6.56 9.12 11.01
C VAL A 175 -5.35 8.79 11.87
N ASP A 176 -5.46 8.95 13.19
CA ASP A 176 -4.38 8.63 14.13
C ASP A 176 -4.01 7.13 14.11
N ASP A 177 -5.01 6.23 14.03
CA ASP A 177 -4.76 4.79 13.94
C ASP A 177 -4.08 4.44 12.59
N ILE A 178 -4.49 5.08 11.50
CA ILE A 178 -3.85 4.92 10.19
C ILE A 178 -2.38 5.36 10.25
N MET A 179 -2.12 6.53 10.84
CA MET A 179 -0.75 7.06 11.01
C MET A 179 0.09 6.15 11.91
N GLU A 180 -0.50 5.60 12.96
CA GLU A 180 0.20 4.71 13.90
C GLU A 180 0.56 3.36 13.27
N GLU A 181 -0.32 2.78 12.44
CA GLU A 181 0.02 1.55 11.71
C GLU A 181 1.14 1.78 10.69
N VAL A 182 1.14 2.92 10.00
CA VAL A 182 2.24 3.29 9.09
C VAL A 182 3.56 3.39 9.86
N LYS A 183 3.59 4.09 11.01
CA LYS A 183 4.80 4.18 11.84
C LYS A 183 5.29 2.81 12.29
N GLY A 184 4.39 1.98 12.82
CA GLY A 184 4.72 0.63 13.26
C GLY A 184 5.25 -0.26 12.13
N PHE A 185 4.70 -0.14 10.93
CA PHE A 185 5.21 -0.83 9.74
C PHE A 185 6.65 -0.43 9.43
N PHE A 186 6.94 0.87 9.39
CA PHE A 186 8.30 1.36 9.14
C PHE A 186 9.28 0.92 10.23
N GLU A 187 8.90 1.03 11.50
CA GLU A 187 9.72 0.58 12.65
C GLU A 187 10.08 -0.91 12.55
N VAL A 188 9.10 -1.77 12.29
CA VAL A 188 9.35 -3.22 12.13
C VAL A 188 10.36 -3.49 11.01
N HIS A 189 10.24 -2.79 9.87
CA HIS A 189 11.18 -2.95 8.77
C HIS A 189 12.58 -2.45 9.13
N PHE A 190 12.68 -1.32 9.83
CA PHE A 190 13.97 -0.76 10.24
C PHE A 190 14.66 -1.66 11.26
N ASP A 191 13.95 -2.14 12.27
CA ASP A 191 14.47 -3.05 13.30
C ASP A 191 14.97 -4.37 12.71
N ASN A 192 14.36 -4.82 11.63
CA ASN A 192 14.75 -6.03 10.94
C ASN A 192 15.73 -5.79 9.77
N SER A 193 16.21 -4.55 9.55
CA SER A 193 17.07 -4.18 8.42
C SER A 193 16.50 -4.67 7.08
N THR A 194 15.22 -4.38 6.85
CA THR A 194 14.49 -4.62 5.61
C THR A 194 13.94 -3.29 5.08
N ILE A 195 13.41 -3.29 3.86
CA ILE A 195 12.97 -2.07 3.19
C ILE A 195 11.44 -1.99 3.21
N PRO A 196 10.84 -0.94 3.82
CA PRO A 196 9.43 -0.62 3.63
C PRO A 196 9.23 -0.09 2.20
N GLY A 197 8.59 -0.86 1.33
CA GLY A 197 8.53 -0.56 -0.10
C GLY A 197 7.44 0.43 -0.50
N GLY A 198 6.37 0.56 0.29
CA GLY A 198 5.28 1.45 -0.06
C GLY A 198 4.10 1.44 0.90
N VAL A 199 3.08 2.20 0.55
CA VAL A 199 1.81 2.30 1.28
C VAL A 199 0.63 2.16 0.31
N HIS A 200 -0.46 1.62 0.80
CA HIS A 200 -1.72 1.41 0.07
C HIS A 200 -2.84 2.17 0.80
N PHE A 201 -3.28 3.29 0.25
CA PHE A 201 -4.31 4.14 0.83
C PHE A 201 -5.60 4.14 0.01
N GLU A 202 -6.72 4.31 0.71
CA GLU A 202 -7.99 4.71 0.13
C GLU A 202 -8.20 6.20 0.37
N MET A 203 -8.08 7.01 -0.69
CA MET A 203 -8.15 8.46 -0.60
C MET A 203 -8.93 9.07 -1.77
N THR A 204 -9.35 10.31 -1.57
CA THR A 204 -9.96 11.13 -2.63
C THR A 204 -9.49 12.57 -2.52
N GLY A 205 -9.38 13.27 -3.65
CA GLY A 205 -9.13 14.72 -3.68
C GLY A 205 -10.31 15.56 -3.20
N GLN A 206 -11.48 14.94 -2.98
CA GLN A 206 -12.67 15.63 -2.49
C GLN A 206 -12.60 15.88 -0.98
N ASN A 207 -13.31 16.90 -0.50
CA ASN A 207 -13.40 17.21 0.91
C ASN A 207 -14.52 16.39 1.59
N VAL A 208 -14.36 15.06 1.62
CA VAL A 208 -15.28 14.13 2.28
C VAL A 208 -15.05 14.10 3.80
N THR A 209 -16.06 13.64 4.55
CA THR A 209 -16.00 13.46 6.00
C THR A 209 -16.14 11.98 6.38
N GLU A 210 -15.45 11.09 5.68
CA GLU A 210 -15.59 9.64 5.83
C GLU A 210 -14.66 9.04 6.90
N CYS A 211 -13.52 9.70 7.19
CA CYS A 211 -12.59 9.33 8.25
C CYS A 211 -12.57 10.41 9.35
N VAL A 212 -12.54 9.99 10.61
CA VAL A 212 -12.50 10.90 11.77
C VAL A 212 -11.06 11.32 12.10
N GLY A 213 -10.89 12.54 12.61
CA GLY A 213 -9.60 13.11 12.97
C GLY A 213 -8.97 13.96 11.86
N GLY A 214 -7.64 14.04 11.89
CA GLY A 214 -6.87 14.92 11.02
C GLY A 214 -6.89 16.38 11.47
N ILE A 215 -6.16 17.25 10.75
CA ILE A 215 -5.92 18.66 11.12
C ILE A 215 -7.22 19.47 11.32
N TYR A 216 -8.27 19.13 10.58
CA TYR A 216 -9.60 19.77 10.74
C TYR A 216 -10.51 19.05 11.73
N ASN A 217 -9.98 18.04 12.43
CA ASN A 217 -10.65 17.31 13.50
C ASN A 217 -12.08 16.89 13.16
N VAL A 218 -12.25 16.16 12.05
CA VAL A 218 -13.54 15.56 11.67
C VAL A 218 -14.04 14.68 12.83
N LYS A 219 -15.23 14.95 13.35
CA LYS A 219 -15.84 14.18 14.44
C LYS A 219 -16.84 13.16 13.89
N GLU A 220 -17.24 12.19 14.73
CA GLU A 220 -18.25 11.20 14.33
C GLU A 220 -19.57 11.86 13.89
N ASP A 221 -19.99 12.94 14.55
CA ASP A 221 -21.21 13.70 14.19
C ASP A 221 -21.13 14.33 12.79
N ASN A 222 -19.92 14.57 12.29
CA ASN A 222 -19.71 15.15 10.96
C ASN A 222 -19.71 14.10 9.84
N LEU A 223 -19.68 12.80 10.14
CA LEU A 223 -19.59 11.75 9.12
C LEU A 223 -20.71 11.85 8.07
N SER A 224 -21.94 12.19 8.49
CA SER A 224 -23.08 12.34 7.59
C SER A 224 -23.01 13.54 6.65
N ASP A 225 -22.16 14.55 6.93
CA ASP A 225 -22.14 15.81 6.18
C ASP A 225 -21.73 15.59 4.71
N ARG A 226 -20.70 14.76 4.49
CA ARG A 226 -20.14 14.45 3.16
C ARG A 226 -19.61 13.01 3.09
N TYR A 227 -20.47 12.05 3.39
CA TYR A 227 -20.16 10.63 3.28
C TYR A 227 -20.58 10.11 1.91
N HIS A 228 -19.65 10.08 0.95
CA HIS A 228 -19.95 9.83 -0.46
C HIS A 228 -19.52 8.43 -0.94
N THR A 229 -18.78 7.69 -0.11
CA THR A 229 -18.35 6.34 -0.50
C THR A 229 -19.52 5.37 -0.56
N HIS A 230 -19.50 4.47 -1.54
CA HIS A 230 -20.41 3.32 -1.63
C HIS A 230 -19.83 2.05 -1.02
N CYS A 231 -18.57 2.08 -0.58
CA CYS A 231 -17.85 0.91 -0.08
C CYS A 231 -17.18 1.21 1.26
N ASP A 232 -15.92 1.59 1.25
CA ASP A 232 -15.13 1.84 2.44
C ASP A 232 -14.75 3.33 2.59
N PRO A 233 -14.62 3.85 3.84
CA PRO A 233 -14.33 5.25 4.09
C PRO A 233 -12.95 5.65 3.58
N ARG A 234 -12.88 6.81 2.92
CA ARG A 234 -11.66 7.34 2.29
C ARG A 234 -11.12 8.53 3.06
N LEU A 235 -9.81 8.70 3.01
CA LEU A 235 -9.16 9.94 3.44
C LEU A 235 -9.53 11.08 2.48
N ASN A 236 -9.81 12.26 3.02
CA ASN A 236 -9.94 13.46 2.22
C ASN A 236 -8.57 14.05 1.84
N ALA A 237 -8.56 15.10 1.01
CA ALA A 237 -7.32 15.71 0.52
C ALA A 237 -6.38 16.17 1.65
N ASN A 238 -6.92 16.78 2.71
CA ASN A 238 -6.10 17.28 3.83
C ASN A 238 -5.50 16.14 4.64
N GLN A 239 -6.30 15.12 5.00
CA GLN A 239 -5.84 13.93 5.69
C GLN A 239 -4.78 13.17 4.88
N SER A 240 -4.94 13.12 3.54
CA SER A 240 -3.96 12.52 2.64
C SER A 240 -2.63 13.27 2.62
N LEU A 241 -2.65 14.61 2.66
CA LEU A 241 -1.46 15.43 2.78
C LEU A 241 -0.74 15.23 4.12
N GLU A 242 -1.48 15.15 5.23
CA GLU A 242 -0.88 14.86 6.55
C GLU A 242 -0.09 13.55 6.53
N LEU A 243 -0.66 12.50 5.93
CA LEU A 243 0.02 11.22 5.78
C LEU A 243 1.24 11.30 4.86
N ALA A 244 1.18 12.06 3.76
CA ALA A 244 2.30 12.26 2.88
C ALA A 244 3.49 12.94 3.62
N PHE A 245 3.23 13.94 4.46
CA PHE A 245 4.24 14.56 5.29
C PHE A 245 4.82 13.62 6.34
N LEU A 246 3.98 12.81 6.99
CA LEU A 246 4.46 11.78 7.93
C LEU A 246 5.42 10.80 7.23
N LEU A 247 5.05 10.31 6.04
CA LEU A 247 5.90 9.41 5.26
C LEU A 247 7.23 10.05 4.90
N ALA A 248 7.21 11.31 4.47
CA ALA A 248 8.44 12.05 4.16
C ALA A 248 9.37 12.14 5.38
N GLU A 249 8.84 12.41 6.57
CA GLU A 249 9.63 12.44 7.81
C GLU A 249 10.21 11.08 8.19
N LEU A 250 9.42 10.00 8.10
CA LEU A 250 9.89 8.65 8.37
C LEU A 250 11.06 8.26 7.45
N LEU A 251 10.98 8.62 6.17
CA LEU A 251 12.02 8.36 5.18
C LEU A 251 13.30 9.21 5.44
N VAL A 252 13.14 10.48 5.82
CA VAL A 252 14.28 11.37 6.15
C VAL A 252 15.00 10.90 7.41
N ASN A 253 14.26 10.51 8.44
CA ASN A 253 14.84 10.05 9.71
C ASN A 253 15.69 8.79 9.52
N LYS A 254 15.27 7.87 8.65
CA LYS A 254 16.09 6.70 8.31
C LYS A 254 17.41 7.09 7.62
N ARG A 255 17.37 8.04 6.69
CA ARG A 255 18.59 8.48 5.97
C ARG A 255 19.65 9.12 6.89
N LYS A 256 19.22 9.70 8.02
CA LYS A 256 20.11 10.30 9.02
C LYS A 256 20.70 9.29 10.00
N SER A 257 20.12 8.08 10.07
CA SER A 257 20.51 7.00 11.00
C SER A 257 21.44 5.97 10.34
N ASN A 258 21.63 6.06 9.03
CA ASN A 258 22.61 5.32 8.23
C ASN A 258 23.80 6.20 7.85
#